data_b4c8b0697abcaf2766ef43b8bb91099f
#
_entry.id   b4c8b0697abcaf2766ef43b8bb91099f
#
_cell.length_a   1.000
_cell.length_b   1.000
_cell.length_c   1.000
_cell.angle_alpha   90.00
_cell.angle_beta   90.00
_cell.angle_gamma   90.00
#
_symmetry.space_group_name_H-M   'P 1'
#
loop_
_entity.id
_entity.type
_entity.pdbx_description
1 polymer ?
#
loop_
_entity_poly.entity_id
_entity_poly.type
_entity_poly.pdbx_seq_one_letter_code
_entity_poly.pdbx_strand_id
1 'polypeptide(L)'
;MKNKHSGFSGSLGFVLAAAGSAVGVGNIWRFPYLCAKDGGGLFLLVYLILVLTFGFTLLTTDVAIGRRTKQNALNAFGTLHKKWRFLGYLTFLVPTLIMTYYSVIGGWIAKYFAVYLVSDGTQAAQDGFFTSFITSQVSPIVFMLLFLALTAWVVYRGVEKGIEKYSRYIMPVLLLLVIGIAVFSLTLSHTDDSGMTRTGLQGLAFYLKPDFTGMTLRSFLNVVLDAMSQLFFSLSVSMGIMITYGSYVKDDVDLNKANGQIEIFDTGVAFLAGVMIIPSVYVFLGVDGMASGPSLTFISLPRVFASMGGVGRIVGIVFFLALGFAALTSCVSVMETLVANCMEIFHKSRKEMCAMVGVYSLVTAILICLGYNVLYFELPLPNGSTAQLLDVMDYISNSFLMPFISLLTSILIGWVIGPKWVIDEVEKNGEHFGRAKLYSVMMRYVVPVVMLILFLTSTGFWNLLFRH
;
A
#
# COMPACT_ATOMS: atom_id res chain seq x y z
N MET A 1 -11.63 -20.61 -28.91
CA MET A 1 -12.67 -20.12 -27.98
C MET A 1 -12.13 -18.89 -27.30
N LYS A 2 -12.69 -17.69 -27.56
CA LYS A 2 -12.32 -16.48 -26.82
C LYS A 2 -12.73 -16.70 -25.35
N ASN A 3 -11.76 -16.93 -24.48
CA ASN A 3 -12.00 -16.86 -23.05
C ASN A 3 -12.57 -15.48 -22.75
N LYS A 4 -13.87 -15.40 -22.43
CA LYS A 4 -14.44 -14.21 -21.83
C LYS A 4 -13.69 -14.02 -20.50
N HIS A 5 -12.70 -13.13 -20.47
CA HIS A 5 -12.17 -12.66 -19.22
C HIS A 5 -13.37 -12.11 -18.43
N SER A 6 -13.68 -12.71 -17.29
CA SER A 6 -14.68 -12.19 -16.38
C SER A 6 -14.14 -10.86 -15.84
N GLY A 7 -14.63 -9.76 -16.38
CA GLY A 7 -14.28 -8.40 -15.95
C GLY A 7 -15.14 -7.96 -14.75
N PHE A 8 -14.93 -6.74 -14.31
CA PHE A 8 -15.80 -6.09 -13.31
C PHE A 8 -17.21 -5.92 -13.85
N SER A 9 -18.21 -6.02 -12.96
CA SER A 9 -19.62 -5.88 -13.34
C SER A 9 -19.94 -4.45 -13.81
N GLY A 10 -19.23 -3.44 -13.28
CA GLY A 10 -19.39 -2.03 -13.62
C GLY A 10 -18.36 -1.15 -12.90
N SER A 11 -18.53 0.18 -13.04
CA SER A 11 -17.62 1.19 -12.48
C SER A 11 -17.43 1.06 -10.97
N LEU A 12 -18.52 0.87 -10.21
CA LEU A 12 -18.45 0.77 -8.74
C LEU A 12 -17.62 -0.46 -8.30
N GLY A 13 -17.78 -1.60 -8.99
CA GLY A 13 -17.01 -2.80 -8.69
C GLY A 13 -15.51 -2.58 -8.91
N PHE A 14 -15.13 -1.95 -10.01
CA PHE A 14 -13.76 -1.56 -10.30
C PHE A 14 -13.22 -0.59 -9.22
N VAL A 15 -13.95 0.50 -8.94
CA VAL A 15 -13.52 1.51 -7.96
C VAL A 15 -13.27 0.89 -6.59
N LEU A 16 -14.20 0.07 -6.08
CA LEU A 16 -14.05 -0.54 -4.76
C LEU A 16 -12.94 -1.60 -4.71
N ALA A 17 -12.72 -2.35 -5.79
CA ALA A 17 -11.60 -3.29 -5.87
C ALA A 17 -10.26 -2.57 -5.96
N ALA A 18 -10.14 -1.53 -6.79
CA ALA A 18 -8.92 -0.73 -6.93
C ALA A 18 -8.62 0.10 -5.68
N ALA A 19 -9.65 0.72 -5.06
CA ALA A 19 -9.52 1.38 -3.77
C ALA A 19 -9.10 0.40 -2.67
N GLY A 20 -9.64 -0.84 -2.67
CA GLY A 20 -9.22 -1.89 -1.75
C GLY A 20 -7.78 -2.36 -1.95
N SER A 21 -7.26 -2.25 -3.18
CA SER A 21 -5.84 -2.47 -3.44
C SER A 21 -4.97 -1.32 -2.94
N ALA A 22 -5.42 -0.09 -3.17
CA ALA A 22 -4.72 1.13 -2.77
C ALA A 22 -4.70 1.29 -1.24
N VAL A 23 -5.86 1.14 -0.59
CA VAL A 23 -5.98 1.18 0.88
C VAL A 23 -5.35 -0.07 1.47
N GLY A 24 -4.11 0.03 1.86
CA GLY A 24 -3.32 -1.06 2.44
C GLY A 24 -2.79 -0.75 3.82
N VAL A 25 -1.91 -1.63 4.24
CA VAL A 25 -1.18 -1.48 5.51
C VAL A 25 -0.39 -0.16 5.54
N GLY A 26 0.09 0.32 4.40
CA GLY A 26 0.84 1.57 4.26
C GLY A 26 0.07 2.83 4.69
N ASN A 27 -1.26 2.86 4.47
CA ASN A 27 -2.12 3.97 4.90
C ASN A 27 -2.27 4.03 6.43
N ILE A 28 -2.18 2.87 7.10
CA ILE A 28 -2.46 2.76 8.54
C ILE A 28 -1.19 2.89 9.37
N TRP A 29 -0.04 2.35 8.94
CA TRP A 29 1.17 2.46 9.77
C TRP A 29 2.22 3.44 9.23
N ARG A 30 2.46 3.46 7.90
CA ARG A 30 3.53 4.29 7.33
C ARG A 30 3.12 5.74 7.20
N PHE A 31 1.91 6.02 6.74
CA PHE A 31 1.41 7.38 6.57
C PHE A 31 1.38 8.17 7.88
N PRO A 32 0.77 7.66 9.01
CA PRO A 32 0.79 8.39 10.26
C PRO A 32 2.21 8.64 10.81
N TYR A 33 3.09 7.65 10.67
CA TYR A 33 4.48 7.80 11.07
C TYR A 33 5.19 8.92 10.30
N LEU A 34 5.10 8.92 8.96
CA LEU A 34 5.73 9.95 8.14
C LEU A 34 5.15 11.32 8.42
N CYS A 35 3.84 11.41 8.60
CA CYS A 35 3.19 12.66 8.95
C CYS A 35 3.70 13.21 10.30
N ALA A 36 3.83 12.38 11.32
CA ALA A 36 4.36 12.79 12.62
C ALA A 36 5.83 13.21 12.54
N LYS A 37 6.65 12.47 11.78
CA LYS A 37 8.07 12.73 11.58
C LYS A 37 8.33 14.04 10.83
N ASP A 38 7.51 14.36 9.84
CA ASP A 38 7.76 15.39 8.82
C ASP A 38 6.92 16.67 9.04
N GLY A 39 6.61 17.00 10.27
CA GLY A 39 5.99 18.28 10.64
C GLY A 39 4.46 18.28 10.52
N GLY A 40 3.80 17.14 10.73
CA GLY A 40 2.35 17.03 10.85
C GLY A 40 1.62 17.55 9.62
N GLY A 41 0.91 18.69 9.78
CA GLY A 41 0.13 19.31 8.71
C GLY A 41 0.95 19.75 7.49
N LEU A 42 2.26 19.95 7.61
CA LEU A 42 3.11 20.25 6.46
C LEU A 42 3.20 19.04 5.53
N PHE A 43 3.49 17.86 6.07
CA PHE A 43 3.48 16.61 5.30
C PHE A 43 2.12 16.40 4.64
N LEU A 44 1.03 16.59 5.40
CA LEU A 44 -0.33 16.44 4.88
C LEU A 44 -0.61 17.39 3.70
N LEU A 45 -0.21 18.65 3.80
CA LEU A 45 -0.37 19.62 2.71
C LEU A 45 0.40 19.20 1.45
N VAL A 46 1.67 18.82 1.61
CA VAL A 46 2.51 18.33 0.51
C VAL A 46 1.90 17.07 -0.11
N TYR A 47 1.46 16.12 0.73
CA TYR A 47 0.82 14.89 0.27
C TYR A 47 -0.43 15.15 -0.57
N LEU A 48 -1.33 16.06 -0.12
CA LEU A 48 -2.55 16.40 -0.86
C LEU A 48 -2.22 17.03 -2.23
N ILE A 49 -1.23 17.91 -2.30
CA ILE A 49 -0.78 18.48 -3.58
C ILE A 49 -0.27 17.38 -4.52
N LEU A 50 0.50 16.44 -3.98
CA LEU A 50 1.05 15.33 -4.76
C LEU A 50 -0.03 14.34 -5.23
N VAL A 51 -1.06 14.08 -4.43
CA VAL A 51 -2.22 13.26 -4.86
C VAL A 51 -2.84 13.88 -6.10
N LEU A 52 -3.16 15.18 -6.06
CA LEU A 52 -3.86 15.89 -7.14
C LEU A 52 -3.03 16.08 -8.41
N THR A 53 -1.72 15.94 -8.35
CA THR A 53 -0.81 16.20 -9.48
C THR A 53 -0.10 14.92 -9.93
N PHE A 54 0.63 14.29 -9.04
CA PHE A 54 1.50 13.15 -9.33
C PHE A 54 0.74 11.81 -9.26
N GLY A 55 -0.04 11.58 -8.20
CA GLY A 55 -0.76 10.34 -7.97
C GLY A 55 -1.74 10.02 -9.09
N PHE A 56 -2.60 10.99 -9.43
CA PHE A 56 -3.58 10.79 -10.49
C PHE A 56 -2.93 10.47 -11.85
N THR A 57 -1.75 11.06 -12.12
CA THR A 57 -1.03 10.85 -13.38
C THR A 57 -0.60 9.40 -13.53
N LEU A 58 0.00 8.82 -12.51
CA LEU A 58 0.46 7.44 -12.52
C LEU A 58 -0.71 6.44 -12.53
N LEU A 59 -1.70 6.66 -11.66
CA LEU A 59 -2.89 5.80 -11.59
C LEU A 59 -3.63 5.78 -12.95
N THR A 60 -3.87 6.95 -13.53
CA THR A 60 -4.55 7.06 -14.83
C THR A 60 -3.76 6.35 -15.93
N THR A 61 -2.42 6.45 -15.90
CA THR A 61 -1.55 5.79 -16.87
C THR A 61 -1.70 4.25 -16.79
N ASP A 62 -1.54 3.67 -15.61
CA ASP A 62 -1.58 2.23 -15.42
C ASP A 62 -2.96 1.66 -15.80
N VAL A 63 -4.04 2.30 -15.33
CA VAL A 63 -5.42 1.87 -15.65
C VAL A 63 -5.71 1.99 -17.16
N ALA A 64 -5.29 3.08 -17.80
CA ALA A 64 -5.47 3.28 -19.25
C ALA A 64 -4.67 2.25 -20.07
N ILE A 65 -3.42 1.92 -19.66
CA ILE A 65 -2.64 0.86 -20.30
C ILE A 65 -3.42 -0.46 -20.26
N GLY A 66 -3.92 -0.86 -19.10
CA GLY A 66 -4.70 -2.08 -18.94
C GLY A 66 -5.97 -2.08 -19.78
N ARG A 67 -6.80 -1.00 -19.68
CA ARG A 67 -8.08 -0.93 -20.39
C ARG A 67 -7.92 -0.94 -21.92
N ARG A 68 -6.97 -0.16 -22.43
CA ARG A 68 -6.79 -0.02 -23.86
C ARG A 68 -6.18 -1.26 -24.51
N THR A 69 -5.24 -1.91 -23.81
CA THR A 69 -4.60 -3.13 -24.33
C THR A 69 -5.41 -4.40 -24.09
N LYS A 70 -6.32 -4.39 -23.09
CA LYS A 70 -7.03 -5.58 -22.59
C LYS A 70 -6.09 -6.72 -22.19
N GLN A 71 -4.88 -6.36 -21.74
CA GLN A 71 -3.83 -7.31 -21.37
C GLN A 71 -3.30 -6.99 -19.96
N ASN A 72 -2.79 -8.01 -19.29
CA ASN A 72 -2.07 -7.85 -18.04
C ASN A 72 -0.68 -7.23 -18.26
N ALA A 73 -0.05 -6.77 -17.19
CA ALA A 73 1.18 -5.99 -17.25
C ALA A 73 2.28 -6.63 -18.08
N LEU A 74 2.44 -7.96 -18.01
CA LEU A 74 3.48 -8.70 -18.71
C LEU A 74 3.47 -8.46 -20.22
N ASN A 75 2.28 -8.49 -20.84
CA ASN A 75 2.12 -8.38 -22.28
C ASN A 75 1.77 -6.95 -22.74
N ALA A 76 1.14 -6.16 -21.89
CA ALA A 76 0.66 -4.82 -22.21
C ALA A 76 1.78 -3.93 -22.78
N PHE A 77 2.94 -3.87 -22.13
CA PHE A 77 4.06 -3.04 -22.59
C PHE A 77 4.63 -3.46 -23.95
N GLY A 78 4.65 -4.78 -24.23
CA GLY A 78 5.07 -5.30 -25.53
C GLY A 78 4.10 -4.94 -26.65
N THR A 79 2.80 -4.82 -26.33
CA THR A 79 1.75 -4.36 -27.26
C THR A 79 1.86 -2.86 -27.54
N LEU A 80 2.20 -2.06 -26.54
CA LEU A 80 2.45 -0.63 -26.71
C LEU A 80 3.66 -0.40 -27.64
N HIS A 81 4.79 -1.08 -27.37
CA HIS A 81 6.00 -0.95 -28.17
C HIS A 81 6.91 -2.18 -27.99
N LYS A 82 7.23 -2.86 -29.09
CA LYS A 82 7.96 -4.15 -29.06
C LYS A 82 9.28 -4.12 -28.29
N LYS A 83 10.07 -3.02 -28.41
CA LYS A 83 11.36 -2.86 -27.69
C LYS A 83 11.19 -2.68 -26.18
N TRP A 84 10.00 -2.33 -25.69
CA TRP A 84 9.69 -2.10 -24.28
C TRP A 84 9.05 -3.30 -23.59
N ARG A 85 9.01 -4.45 -24.26
CA ARG A 85 8.45 -5.69 -23.68
C ARG A 85 9.12 -6.08 -22.35
N PHE A 86 10.42 -5.78 -22.20
CA PHE A 86 11.16 -6.07 -20.96
C PHE A 86 10.54 -5.40 -19.73
N LEU A 87 9.90 -4.24 -19.90
CA LEU A 87 9.23 -3.52 -18.81
C LEU A 87 8.08 -4.34 -18.22
N GLY A 88 7.39 -5.12 -19.07
CA GLY A 88 6.37 -6.06 -18.60
C GLY A 88 6.94 -7.16 -17.68
N TYR A 89 8.12 -7.68 -17.98
CA TYR A 89 8.79 -8.66 -17.12
C TYR A 89 9.22 -8.04 -15.78
N LEU A 90 9.77 -6.82 -15.78
CA LEU A 90 10.11 -6.10 -14.56
C LEU A 90 8.87 -5.83 -13.71
N THR A 91 7.79 -5.38 -14.35
CA THR A 91 6.52 -5.11 -13.65
C THR A 91 5.92 -6.38 -13.06
N PHE A 92 6.04 -7.54 -13.72
CA PHE A 92 5.59 -8.82 -13.19
C PHE A 92 6.43 -9.31 -11.99
N LEU A 93 7.73 -8.97 -11.97
CA LEU A 93 8.63 -9.33 -10.87
C LEU A 93 8.22 -8.67 -9.55
N VAL A 94 7.68 -7.45 -9.58
CA VAL A 94 7.28 -6.71 -8.36
C VAL A 94 6.25 -7.47 -7.54
N PRO A 95 5.03 -7.80 -8.04
CA PRO A 95 4.06 -8.55 -7.26
C PRO A 95 4.55 -9.96 -6.91
N THR A 96 5.46 -10.54 -7.71
CA THR A 96 6.12 -11.82 -7.39
C THR A 96 6.92 -11.71 -6.09
N LEU A 97 7.72 -10.65 -5.93
CA LEU A 97 8.48 -10.40 -4.71
C LEU A 97 7.57 -10.01 -3.53
N ILE A 98 6.62 -9.10 -3.74
CA ILE A 98 5.70 -8.66 -2.68
C ILE A 98 4.91 -9.83 -2.10
N MET A 99 4.46 -10.76 -2.93
CA MET A 99 3.67 -11.92 -2.48
C MET A 99 4.45 -12.82 -1.50
N THR A 100 5.79 -12.82 -1.56
CA THR A 100 6.62 -13.63 -0.66
C THR A 100 6.49 -13.22 0.81
N TYR A 101 6.30 -11.93 1.09
CA TYR A 101 6.29 -11.40 2.46
C TYR A 101 4.97 -10.78 2.89
N TYR A 102 4.11 -10.36 1.97
CA TYR A 102 2.88 -9.64 2.34
C TYR A 102 1.89 -10.53 3.11
N SER A 103 1.83 -11.82 2.77
CA SER A 103 1.03 -12.80 3.53
C SER A 103 1.57 -13.06 4.94
N VAL A 104 2.87 -12.90 5.17
CA VAL A 104 3.50 -12.99 6.50
C VAL A 104 3.03 -11.82 7.37
N ILE A 105 3.06 -10.61 6.84
CA ILE A 105 2.53 -9.40 7.52
C ILE A 105 1.03 -9.58 7.84
N GLY A 106 0.26 -10.12 6.89
CA GLY A 106 -1.14 -10.48 7.11
C GLY A 106 -1.32 -11.48 8.25
N GLY A 107 -0.42 -12.44 8.37
CA GLY A 107 -0.36 -13.39 9.49
C GLY A 107 -0.08 -12.71 10.85
N TRP A 108 0.82 -11.71 10.88
CA TRP A 108 1.06 -10.92 12.11
C TRP A 108 -0.19 -10.18 12.55
N ILE A 109 -0.92 -9.58 11.62
CA ILE A 109 -2.19 -8.89 11.90
C ILE A 109 -3.23 -9.89 12.43
N ALA A 110 -3.36 -11.06 11.81
CA ALA A 110 -4.28 -12.11 12.24
C ALA A 110 -3.95 -12.62 13.66
N LYS A 111 -2.65 -12.74 14.02
CA LYS A 111 -2.21 -13.08 15.37
C LYS A 111 -2.70 -12.06 16.40
N TYR A 112 -2.46 -10.78 16.15
CA TYR A 112 -2.85 -9.72 17.07
C TYR A 112 -4.38 -9.61 17.18
N PHE A 113 -5.10 -9.72 16.08
CA PHE A 113 -6.56 -9.82 16.11
C PHE A 113 -7.05 -10.96 17.01
N ALA A 114 -6.45 -12.15 16.86
CA ALA A 114 -6.79 -13.30 17.69
C ALA A 114 -6.49 -13.07 19.17
N VAL A 115 -5.37 -12.41 19.49
CA VAL A 115 -5.01 -12.07 20.88
C VAL A 115 -6.07 -11.19 21.54
N TYR A 116 -6.50 -10.12 20.88
CA TYR A 116 -7.55 -9.23 21.42
C TYR A 116 -8.93 -9.89 21.45
N LEU A 117 -9.20 -10.84 20.54
CA LEU A 117 -10.46 -11.56 20.49
C LEU A 117 -10.63 -12.52 21.68
N VAL A 118 -9.57 -13.26 22.03
CA VAL A 118 -9.63 -14.34 23.03
C VAL A 118 -9.17 -13.91 24.43
N SER A 119 -8.44 -12.77 24.54
CA SER A 119 -7.94 -12.23 25.82
C SER A 119 -8.23 -10.74 25.93
N ASP A 120 -7.78 -10.12 27.04
CA ASP A 120 -7.86 -8.67 27.23
C ASP A 120 -6.85 -7.88 26.38
N GLY A 121 -5.92 -8.55 25.70
CA GLY A 121 -4.92 -7.94 24.85
C GLY A 121 -3.69 -7.39 25.57
N THR A 122 -3.65 -7.38 26.91
CA THR A 122 -2.54 -6.81 27.70
C THR A 122 -1.20 -7.48 27.40
N GLN A 123 -1.19 -8.78 27.10
CA GLN A 123 0.00 -9.50 26.68
C GLN A 123 0.65 -8.94 25.41
N ALA A 124 -0.14 -8.37 24.49
CA ALA A 124 0.36 -7.78 23.26
C ALA A 124 1.17 -6.48 23.51
N ALA A 125 0.94 -5.84 24.64
CA ALA A 125 1.66 -4.63 25.07
C ALA A 125 2.98 -4.93 25.81
N GLN A 126 3.23 -6.19 26.19
CA GLN A 126 4.44 -6.60 26.90
C GLN A 126 5.68 -6.48 26.01
N ASP A 127 6.80 -6.09 26.61
CA ASP A 127 8.08 -6.00 25.94
C ASP A 127 8.51 -7.37 25.38
N GLY A 128 8.93 -7.38 24.14
CA GLY A 128 9.37 -8.61 23.47
C GLY A 128 8.25 -9.50 22.95
N PHE A 129 6.96 -9.20 23.16
CA PHE A 129 5.86 -10.04 22.66
C PHE A 129 5.90 -10.19 21.13
N PHE A 130 6.06 -9.09 20.41
CA PHE A 130 6.18 -9.12 18.95
C PHE A 130 7.42 -9.91 18.50
N THR A 131 8.58 -9.62 19.10
CA THR A 131 9.83 -10.30 18.75
C THR A 131 9.74 -11.79 19.04
N SER A 132 9.23 -12.22 20.20
CA SER A 132 9.07 -13.64 20.54
C SER A 132 8.09 -14.35 19.61
N PHE A 133 7.06 -13.63 19.12
CA PHE A 133 6.13 -14.17 18.14
C PHE A 133 6.80 -14.40 16.78
N ILE A 134 7.46 -13.38 16.20
CA ILE A 134 8.05 -13.49 14.86
C ILE A 134 9.25 -14.45 14.82
N THR A 135 9.96 -14.61 15.93
CA THR A 135 11.09 -15.56 16.04
C THR A 135 10.65 -17.00 16.36
N SER A 136 9.38 -17.22 16.71
CA SER A 136 8.83 -18.55 16.88
C SER A 136 8.80 -19.31 15.55
N GLN A 137 9.12 -20.61 15.57
CA GLN A 137 9.18 -21.43 14.35
C GLN A 137 7.79 -21.79 13.80
N VAL A 138 6.78 -21.89 14.64
CA VAL A 138 5.46 -22.44 14.28
C VAL A 138 4.39 -21.36 14.21
N SER A 139 4.29 -20.52 15.23
CA SER A 139 3.18 -19.58 15.37
C SER A 139 3.04 -18.60 14.18
N PRO A 140 4.09 -17.94 13.67
CA PRO A 140 3.98 -17.06 12.50
C PRO A 140 3.51 -17.80 11.25
N ILE A 141 3.98 -19.05 11.05
CA ILE A 141 3.60 -19.86 9.89
C ILE A 141 2.10 -20.21 9.94
N VAL A 142 1.56 -20.58 11.10
CA VAL A 142 0.13 -20.92 11.24
C VAL A 142 -0.75 -19.73 10.89
N PHE A 143 -0.47 -18.55 11.42
CA PHE A 143 -1.26 -17.34 11.14
C PHE A 143 -1.09 -16.86 9.70
N MET A 144 0.12 -16.97 9.13
CA MET A 144 0.39 -16.71 7.72
C MET A 144 -0.42 -17.65 6.83
N LEU A 145 -0.47 -18.97 7.15
CA LEU A 145 -1.27 -19.93 6.40
C LEU A 145 -2.75 -19.59 6.39
N LEU A 146 -3.31 -19.20 7.54
CA LEU A 146 -4.72 -18.79 7.64
C LEU A 146 -5.01 -17.58 6.73
N PHE A 147 -4.12 -16.58 6.76
CA PHE A 147 -4.28 -15.37 5.95
C PHE A 147 -4.10 -15.67 4.45
N LEU A 148 -3.09 -16.46 4.09
CA LEU A 148 -2.85 -16.88 2.71
C LEU A 148 -4.01 -17.73 2.15
N ALA A 149 -4.55 -18.65 2.94
CA ALA A 149 -5.70 -19.47 2.55
C ALA A 149 -6.93 -18.60 2.26
N LEU A 150 -7.21 -17.60 3.10
CA LEU A 150 -8.30 -16.65 2.88
C LEU A 150 -8.09 -15.82 1.60
N THR A 151 -6.87 -15.33 1.38
CA THR A 151 -6.49 -14.61 0.15
C THR A 151 -6.70 -15.48 -1.08
N ALA A 152 -6.16 -16.70 -1.08
CA ALA A 152 -6.27 -17.64 -2.18
C ALA A 152 -7.72 -18.02 -2.49
N TRP A 153 -8.54 -18.18 -1.44
CA TRP A 153 -9.96 -18.47 -1.60
C TRP A 153 -10.72 -17.33 -2.31
N VAL A 154 -10.45 -16.07 -1.97
CA VAL A 154 -11.06 -14.92 -2.64
C VAL A 154 -10.65 -14.88 -4.12
N VAL A 155 -9.35 -15.02 -4.42
CA VAL A 155 -8.82 -15.00 -5.79
C VAL A 155 -9.35 -16.17 -6.62
N TYR A 156 -9.45 -17.36 -6.02
CA TYR A 156 -10.03 -18.54 -6.68
C TYR A 156 -11.47 -18.31 -7.16
N ARG A 157 -12.28 -17.54 -6.40
CA ARG A 157 -13.65 -17.17 -6.77
C ARG A 157 -13.74 -16.29 -8.02
N GLY A 158 -12.63 -15.69 -8.45
CA GLY A 158 -12.52 -14.84 -9.63
C GLY A 158 -12.85 -13.38 -9.38
N VAL A 159 -12.85 -12.58 -10.45
CA VAL A 159 -12.96 -11.13 -10.35
C VAL A 159 -14.32 -10.71 -9.81
N GLU A 160 -15.42 -11.08 -10.47
CA GLU A 160 -16.78 -10.63 -10.11
C GLU A 160 -17.28 -11.26 -8.80
N LYS A 161 -17.18 -12.61 -8.68
CA LYS A 161 -17.72 -13.36 -7.53
C LYS A 161 -16.79 -13.41 -6.31
N GLY A 162 -15.54 -13.06 -6.49
CA GLY A 162 -14.50 -12.99 -5.46
C GLY A 162 -14.15 -11.54 -5.18
N ILE A 163 -13.20 -10.98 -5.92
CA ILE A 163 -12.57 -9.69 -5.63
C ILE A 163 -13.61 -8.57 -5.51
N GLU A 164 -14.44 -8.36 -6.54
CA GLU A 164 -15.46 -7.31 -6.55
C GLU A 164 -16.48 -7.50 -5.41
N LYS A 165 -17.00 -8.73 -5.28
CA LYS A 165 -18.01 -9.02 -4.26
C LYS A 165 -17.51 -8.73 -2.85
N TYR A 166 -16.30 -9.21 -2.50
CA TYR A 166 -15.75 -8.99 -1.16
C TYR A 166 -15.33 -7.56 -0.93
N SER A 167 -14.72 -6.88 -1.92
CA SER A 167 -14.38 -5.46 -1.80
C SER A 167 -15.63 -4.59 -1.59
N ARG A 168 -16.76 -4.92 -2.22
CA ARG A 168 -18.03 -4.22 -2.05
C ARG A 168 -18.55 -4.23 -0.60
N TYR A 169 -18.26 -5.28 0.16
CA TYR A 169 -18.63 -5.36 1.59
C TYR A 169 -17.50 -4.87 2.50
N ILE A 170 -16.27 -5.28 2.23
CA ILE A 170 -15.12 -4.98 3.09
C ILE A 170 -14.84 -3.47 3.11
N MET A 171 -14.87 -2.77 1.97
CA MET A 171 -14.45 -1.38 1.91
C MET A 171 -15.37 -0.42 2.70
N PRO A 172 -16.71 -0.50 2.61
CA PRO A 172 -17.57 0.31 3.49
C PRO A 172 -17.41 -0.04 4.98
N VAL A 173 -17.26 -1.33 5.32
CA VAL A 173 -17.06 -1.74 6.71
C VAL A 173 -15.72 -1.21 7.23
N LEU A 174 -14.63 -1.35 6.47
CA LEU A 174 -13.32 -0.78 6.79
C LEU A 174 -13.43 0.72 7.09
N LEU A 175 -14.09 1.47 6.21
CA LEU A 175 -14.26 2.91 6.37
C LEU A 175 -15.02 3.24 7.66
N LEU A 176 -16.10 2.53 7.97
CA LEU A 176 -16.86 2.71 9.21
C LEU A 176 -16.03 2.39 10.46
N LEU A 177 -15.22 1.31 10.43
CA LEU A 177 -14.33 0.96 11.54
C LEU A 177 -13.27 2.04 11.77
N VAL A 178 -12.64 2.53 10.69
CA VAL A 178 -11.62 3.58 10.78
C VAL A 178 -12.23 4.89 11.29
N ILE A 179 -13.40 5.31 10.79
CA ILE A 179 -14.13 6.48 11.29
C ILE A 179 -14.47 6.32 12.78
N GLY A 180 -14.97 5.15 13.17
CA GLY A 180 -15.33 4.88 14.57
C GLY A 180 -14.16 5.07 15.53
N ILE A 181 -12.98 4.49 15.20
CA ILE A 181 -11.78 4.67 16.03
C ILE A 181 -11.25 6.11 15.94
N ALA A 182 -11.29 6.75 14.75
CA ALA A 182 -10.87 8.14 14.58
C ALA A 182 -11.69 9.09 15.44
N VAL A 183 -13.01 8.96 15.45
CA VAL A 183 -13.89 9.75 16.36
C VAL A 183 -13.58 9.46 17.82
N PHE A 184 -13.43 8.18 18.19
CA PHE A 184 -13.08 7.79 19.54
C PHE A 184 -11.72 8.37 19.98
N SER A 185 -10.70 8.38 19.12
CA SER A 185 -9.37 8.90 19.43
C SER A 185 -9.39 10.39 19.85
N LEU A 186 -10.34 11.16 19.32
CA LEU A 186 -10.50 12.58 19.66
C LEU A 186 -11.09 12.81 21.07
N THR A 187 -11.77 11.82 21.63
CA THR A 187 -12.35 11.88 22.98
C THR A 187 -11.36 11.47 24.06
N LEU A 188 -10.18 10.98 23.69
CA LEU A 188 -9.18 10.51 24.65
C LEU A 188 -8.56 11.66 25.45
N SER A 189 -8.30 11.39 26.73
CA SER A 189 -7.55 12.25 27.63
C SER A 189 -6.78 11.39 28.63
N HIS A 190 -5.52 11.71 28.87
CA HIS A 190 -4.67 11.02 29.82
C HIS A 190 -3.74 12.00 30.53
N THR A 191 -3.58 11.83 31.84
CA THR A 191 -2.60 12.58 32.64
C THR A 191 -1.45 11.64 32.98
N ASP A 192 -0.26 12.00 32.56
CA ASP A 192 0.94 11.21 32.83
C ASP A 192 1.45 11.38 34.30
N ASP A 193 2.44 10.60 34.68
CA ASP A 193 3.01 10.59 36.01
C ASP A 193 3.65 11.95 36.39
N SER A 194 3.96 12.81 35.42
CA SER A 194 4.45 14.18 35.65
C SER A 194 3.34 15.19 35.89
N GLY A 195 2.07 14.78 35.82
CA GLY A 195 0.89 15.63 35.97
C GLY A 195 0.49 16.37 34.70
N MET A 196 1.13 16.09 33.55
CA MET A 196 0.79 16.69 32.27
C MET A 196 -0.41 15.97 31.65
N THR A 197 -1.47 16.70 31.37
CA THR A 197 -2.67 16.18 30.71
C THR A 197 -2.56 16.40 29.19
N ARG A 198 -2.65 15.32 28.42
CA ARG A 198 -2.72 15.34 26.95
C ARG A 198 -4.10 14.89 26.51
N THR A 199 -4.61 15.53 25.44
CA THR A 199 -5.94 15.23 24.88
C THR A 199 -5.86 14.85 23.43
N GLY A 200 -6.87 14.09 22.93
CA GLY A 200 -6.98 13.71 21.52
C GLY A 200 -7.09 14.94 20.61
N LEU A 201 -7.73 16.02 21.04
CA LEU A 201 -7.81 17.27 20.28
C LEU A 201 -6.45 17.98 20.15
N GLN A 202 -5.59 17.89 21.16
CA GLN A 202 -4.21 18.38 21.04
C GLN A 202 -3.40 17.53 20.03
N GLY A 203 -3.59 16.20 20.06
CA GLY A 203 -3.01 15.31 19.06
C GLY A 203 -3.52 15.57 17.64
N LEU A 204 -4.80 15.90 17.48
CA LEU A 204 -5.37 16.34 16.22
C LEU A 204 -4.76 17.68 15.76
N ALA A 205 -4.58 18.63 16.67
CA ALA A 205 -3.94 19.91 16.36
C ALA A 205 -2.50 19.70 15.90
N PHE A 206 -1.74 18.82 16.52
CA PHE A 206 -0.40 18.40 16.09
C PHE A 206 -0.43 17.82 14.67
N TYR A 207 -1.40 16.95 14.37
CA TYR A 207 -1.55 16.32 13.05
C TYR A 207 -1.90 17.32 11.95
N LEU A 208 -2.77 18.32 12.23
CA LEU A 208 -3.30 19.22 11.19
C LEU A 208 -2.51 20.52 11.05
N LYS A 209 -1.83 20.95 12.12
CA LYS A 209 -1.09 22.24 12.09
C LYS A 209 0.24 22.07 11.38
N PRO A 210 0.47 22.79 10.27
CA PRO A 210 1.79 22.77 9.61
C PRO A 210 2.85 23.38 10.54
N ASP A 211 3.93 22.64 10.76
CA ASP A 211 5.08 23.12 11.52
C ASP A 211 6.25 23.41 10.56
N PHE A 212 6.63 24.69 10.47
CA PHE A 212 7.78 25.17 9.68
C PHE A 212 8.96 25.52 10.55
N THR A 213 8.90 25.24 11.86
CA THR A 213 9.95 25.61 12.82
C THR A 213 11.27 24.91 12.46
N GLY A 214 12.34 25.69 12.26
CA GLY A 214 13.64 25.15 11.87
C GLY A 214 13.72 24.53 10.46
N MET A 215 12.72 24.75 9.61
CA MET A 215 12.66 24.18 8.27
C MET A 215 13.77 24.75 7.38
N THR A 216 14.61 23.84 6.88
CA THR A 216 15.61 24.14 5.85
C THR A 216 15.14 23.65 4.49
N LEU A 217 15.72 24.13 3.40
CA LEU A 217 15.42 23.61 2.06
C LEU A 217 15.64 22.09 1.99
N ARG A 218 16.69 21.60 2.62
CA ARG A 218 17.00 20.15 2.65
C ARG A 218 15.91 19.36 3.39
N SER A 219 15.48 19.84 4.57
CA SER A 219 14.41 19.17 5.32
C SER A 219 13.08 19.22 4.56
N PHE A 220 12.74 20.33 3.92
CA PHE A 220 11.54 20.41 3.06
C PHE A 220 11.58 19.43 1.89
N LEU A 221 12.71 19.31 1.21
CA LEU A 221 12.87 18.33 0.13
C LEU A 221 12.71 16.89 0.64
N ASN A 222 13.16 16.57 1.85
CA ASN A 222 12.94 15.26 2.46
C ASN A 222 11.45 15.01 2.71
N VAL A 223 10.70 16.01 3.23
CA VAL A 223 9.23 15.89 3.37
C VAL A 223 8.56 15.60 2.04
N VAL A 224 8.96 16.29 0.96
CA VAL A 224 8.43 16.03 -0.38
C VAL A 224 8.75 14.61 -0.85
N LEU A 225 9.97 14.14 -0.67
CA LEU A 225 10.38 12.77 -1.06
C LEU A 225 9.66 11.69 -0.25
N ASP A 226 9.50 11.89 1.05
CA ASP A 226 8.77 10.96 1.92
C ASP A 226 7.28 10.92 1.55
N ALA A 227 6.66 12.07 1.28
CA ALA A 227 5.28 12.14 0.82
C ALA A 227 5.08 11.50 -0.57
N MET A 228 6.02 11.69 -1.50
CA MET A 228 5.99 11.03 -2.82
C MET A 228 6.15 9.51 -2.70
N SER A 229 7.10 9.07 -1.90
CA SER A 229 7.32 7.65 -1.64
C SER A 229 6.09 6.99 -1.01
N GLN A 230 5.42 7.69 -0.08
CA GLN A 230 4.18 7.20 0.53
C GLN A 230 3.05 7.09 -0.49
N LEU A 231 2.84 8.13 -1.30
CA LEU A 231 1.78 8.16 -2.31
C LEU A 231 1.98 7.09 -3.37
N PHE A 232 3.21 6.91 -3.82
CA PHE A 232 3.58 5.92 -4.81
C PHE A 232 3.27 4.50 -4.35
N PHE A 233 3.61 4.20 -3.09
CA PHE A 233 3.32 2.91 -2.49
C PHE A 233 1.81 2.71 -2.26
N SER A 234 1.11 3.74 -1.78
CA SER A 234 -0.31 3.70 -1.45
C SER A 234 -1.19 3.38 -2.67
N LEU A 235 -0.98 4.04 -3.80
CA LEU A 235 -1.81 3.89 -4.99
C LEU A 235 -1.62 2.57 -5.76
N SER A 236 -0.75 1.67 -5.30
CA SER A 236 -0.46 0.38 -5.97
C SER A 236 -0.05 0.53 -7.45
N VAL A 237 0.62 1.62 -7.80
CA VAL A 237 1.08 1.91 -9.16
C VAL A 237 2.44 1.26 -9.46
N SER A 238 2.72 1.03 -10.72
CA SER A 238 3.98 0.42 -11.24
C SER A 238 4.29 -1.00 -10.73
N MET A 239 3.35 -1.65 -10.06
CA MET A 239 3.44 -3.06 -9.65
C MET A 239 2.52 -3.99 -10.47
N GLY A 240 1.96 -3.48 -11.57
CA GLY A 240 1.13 -4.24 -12.49
C GLY A 240 -0.32 -4.46 -12.04
N ILE A 241 -0.67 -4.11 -10.80
CA ILE A 241 -2.02 -4.30 -10.24
C ILE A 241 -3.02 -3.42 -10.99
N MET A 242 -2.76 -2.12 -11.12
CA MET A 242 -3.67 -1.18 -11.77
C MET A 242 -3.78 -1.44 -13.28
N ILE A 243 -2.73 -1.97 -13.92
CA ILE A 243 -2.79 -2.44 -15.31
C ILE A 243 -3.68 -3.68 -15.42
N THR A 244 -3.52 -4.65 -14.52
CA THR A 244 -4.35 -5.87 -14.50
C THR A 244 -5.82 -5.53 -14.25
N TYR A 245 -6.11 -4.69 -13.26
CA TYR A 245 -7.49 -4.24 -12.98
C TYR A 245 -8.06 -3.41 -14.13
N GLY A 246 -7.24 -2.53 -14.73
CA GLY A 246 -7.60 -1.79 -15.94
C GLY A 246 -8.02 -2.71 -17.09
N SER A 247 -7.34 -3.85 -17.27
CA SER A 247 -7.69 -4.82 -18.32
C SER A 247 -9.09 -5.45 -18.14
N TYR A 248 -9.61 -5.46 -16.92
CA TYR A 248 -10.95 -5.95 -16.57
C TYR A 248 -12.04 -4.88 -16.67
N VAL A 249 -11.66 -3.61 -16.82
CA VAL A 249 -12.60 -2.49 -16.93
C VAL A 249 -13.29 -2.53 -18.29
N LYS A 250 -14.62 -2.35 -18.28
CA LYS A 250 -15.41 -2.23 -19.50
C LYS A 250 -15.12 -0.91 -20.21
N ASP A 251 -15.35 -0.90 -21.53
CA ASP A 251 -15.06 0.26 -22.36
C ASP A 251 -15.98 1.46 -22.09
N ASP A 252 -17.18 1.23 -21.56
CA ASP A 252 -18.18 2.23 -21.22
C ASP A 252 -17.97 2.91 -19.85
N VAL A 253 -16.94 2.53 -19.10
CA VAL A 253 -16.62 3.13 -17.80
C VAL A 253 -15.87 4.44 -17.98
N ASP A 254 -16.35 5.52 -17.35
CA ASP A 254 -15.65 6.80 -17.25
C ASP A 254 -14.41 6.65 -16.34
N LEU A 255 -13.22 6.58 -16.96
CA LEU A 255 -11.96 6.42 -16.23
C LEU A 255 -11.59 7.66 -15.41
N ASN A 256 -11.91 8.86 -15.89
CA ASN A 256 -11.59 10.09 -15.18
C ASN A 256 -12.31 10.12 -13.81
N LYS A 257 -13.60 9.80 -13.84
CA LYS A 257 -14.44 9.73 -12.63
C LYS A 257 -14.01 8.57 -11.72
N ALA A 258 -13.78 7.39 -12.28
CA ALA A 258 -13.38 6.20 -11.51
C ALA A 258 -12.04 6.39 -10.80
N ASN A 259 -11.02 6.90 -11.51
CA ASN A 259 -9.70 7.17 -10.92
C ASN A 259 -9.77 8.24 -9.83
N GLY A 260 -10.54 9.32 -10.05
CA GLY A 260 -10.77 10.33 -9.00
C GLY A 260 -11.44 9.76 -7.75
N GLN A 261 -12.37 8.83 -7.90
CA GLN A 261 -13.00 8.14 -6.76
C GLN A 261 -12.01 7.25 -6.00
N ILE A 262 -11.10 6.55 -6.71
CA ILE A 262 -10.05 5.74 -6.08
C ILE A 262 -9.10 6.63 -5.28
N GLU A 263 -8.65 7.75 -5.85
CA GLU A 263 -7.78 8.72 -5.18
C GLU A 263 -8.41 9.31 -3.92
N ILE A 264 -9.68 9.72 -4.00
CA ILE A 264 -10.43 10.28 -2.86
C ILE A 264 -10.58 9.22 -1.76
N PHE A 265 -10.86 7.98 -2.13
CA PHE A 265 -11.04 6.91 -1.16
C PHE A 265 -9.72 6.56 -0.45
N ASP A 266 -8.62 6.39 -1.20
CA ASP A 266 -7.30 6.11 -0.66
C ASP A 266 -6.81 7.23 0.27
N THR A 267 -6.86 8.47 -0.23
CA THR A 267 -6.45 9.66 0.54
C THR A 267 -7.32 9.88 1.77
N GLY A 268 -8.63 9.67 1.64
CA GLY A 268 -9.58 9.79 2.75
C GLY A 268 -9.30 8.78 3.87
N VAL A 269 -9.02 7.53 3.51
CA VAL A 269 -8.66 6.50 4.50
C VAL A 269 -7.29 6.78 5.13
N ALA A 270 -6.28 7.22 4.36
CA ALA A 270 -4.98 7.62 4.89
C ALA A 270 -5.11 8.79 5.88
N PHE A 271 -5.91 9.81 5.53
CA PHE A 271 -6.22 10.95 6.41
C PHE A 271 -6.89 10.50 7.70
N LEU A 272 -7.94 9.66 7.62
CA LEU A 272 -8.65 9.13 8.79
C LEU A 272 -7.76 8.23 9.65
N ALA A 273 -6.86 7.46 9.04
CA ALA A 273 -5.87 6.67 9.77
C ALA A 273 -4.90 7.57 10.55
N GLY A 274 -4.51 8.72 9.99
CA GLY A 274 -3.77 9.75 10.72
C GLY A 274 -4.54 10.28 11.93
N VAL A 275 -5.84 10.60 11.77
CA VAL A 275 -6.72 11.00 12.89
C VAL A 275 -6.89 9.89 13.92
N MET A 276 -6.96 8.65 13.49
CA MET A 276 -7.09 7.49 14.38
C MET A 276 -5.84 7.25 15.24
N ILE A 277 -4.65 7.35 14.64
CA ILE A 277 -3.40 6.89 15.24
C ILE A 277 -2.67 8.02 15.96
N ILE A 278 -2.48 9.17 15.29
CA ILE A 278 -1.66 10.26 15.84
C ILE A 278 -2.22 10.78 17.16
N PRO A 279 -3.53 11.12 17.28
CA PRO A 279 -4.08 11.52 18.57
C PRO A 279 -3.98 10.44 19.65
N SER A 280 -4.22 9.17 19.29
CA SER A 280 -4.14 8.06 20.26
C SER A 280 -2.73 7.90 20.82
N VAL A 281 -1.71 7.91 19.97
CA VAL A 281 -0.31 7.79 20.40
C VAL A 281 0.13 9.06 21.16
N TYR A 282 -0.26 10.24 20.69
CA TYR A 282 0.06 11.52 21.35
C TYR A 282 -0.43 11.57 22.80
N VAL A 283 -1.65 11.11 23.04
CA VAL A 283 -2.27 11.13 24.37
C VAL A 283 -1.50 10.27 25.38
N PHE A 284 -1.14 9.04 25.00
CA PHE A 284 -0.57 8.07 25.93
C PHE A 284 0.96 8.01 25.93
N LEU A 285 1.59 8.23 24.77
CA LEU A 285 3.04 8.05 24.59
C LEU A 285 3.77 9.35 24.17
N GLY A 286 3.03 10.43 23.91
CA GLY A 286 3.60 11.66 23.37
C GLY A 286 4.08 11.49 21.91
N VAL A 287 4.78 12.52 21.41
CA VAL A 287 5.35 12.52 20.02
C VAL A 287 6.43 11.45 19.85
N ASP A 288 7.22 11.19 20.88
CA ASP A 288 8.31 10.21 20.88
C ASP A 288 7.81 8.76 20.74
N GLY A 289 6.53 8.52 21.02
CA GLY A 289 5.88 7.22 20.83
C GLY A 289 5.63 6.83 19.37
N MET A 290 5.82 7.76 18.41
CA MET A 290 5.62 7.51 16.99
C MET A 290 6.79 6.70 16.40
N ALA A 291 6.76 5.37 16.59
CA ALA A 291 7.73 4.46 15.99
C ALA A 291 7.48 4.24 14.50
N SER A 292 8.50 3.85 13.74
CA SER A 292 8.39 3.56 12.31
C SER A 292 7.94 2.12 12.01
N GLY A 293 7.28 1.94 10.88
CA GLY A 293 6.98 0.65 10.31
C GLY A 293 6.18 -0.29 11.22
N PRO A 294 6.54 -1.59 11.28
CA PRO A 294 5.85 -2.58 12.10
C PRO A 294 5.81 -2.22 13.59
N SER A 295 6.82 -1.53 14.10
CA SER A 295 6.90 -1.16 15.53
C SER A 295 5.75 -0.26 15.98
N LEU A 296 5.27 0.66 15.13
CA LEU A 296 4.10 1.48 15.45
C LEU A 296 2.87 0.59 15.69
N THR A 297 2.64 -0.37 14.80
CA THR A 297 1.42 -1.19 14.81
C THR A 297 1.48 -2.31 15.85
N PHE A 298 2.63 -2.95 16.01
CA PHE A 298 2.74 -4.18 16.81
C PHE A 298 3.38 -3.97 18.18
N ILE A 299 3.91 -2.77 18.46
CA ILE A 299 4.49 -2.42 19.77
C ILE A 299 3.82 -1.18 20.37
N SER A 300 3.86 -0.03 19.68
CA SER A 300 3.34 1.23 20.24
C SER A 300 1.83 1.21 20.44
N LEU A 301 1.05 0.83 19.42
CA LEU A 301 -0.41 0.81 19.52
C LEU A 301 -0.95 -0.20 20.54
N PRO A 302 -0.45 -1.43 20.69
CA PRO A 302 -0.83 -2.31 21.79
C PRO A 302 -0.61 -1.70 23.18
N ARG A 303 0.48 -0.95 23.38
CA ARG A 303 0.72 -0.21 24.66
C ARG A 303 -0.32 0.88 24.89
N VAL A 304 -0.67 1.64 23.82
CA VAL A 304 -1.76 2.61 23.85
C VAL A 304 -3.07 1.94 24.24
N PHE A 305 -3.42 0.80 23.63
CA PHE A 305 -4.66 0.08 23.95
C PHE A 305 -4.66 -0.46 25.38
N ALA A 306 -3.54 -0.98 25.87
CA ALA A 306 -3.42 -1.42 27.25
C ALA A 306 -3.64 -0.25 28.26
N SER A 307 -3.16 0.95 27.92
CA SER A 307 -3.36 2.16 28.74
C SER A 307 -4.82 2.65 28.75
N MET A 308 -5.66 2.22 27.80
CA MET A 308 -7.10 2.52 27.76
C MET A 308 -7.93 1.61 28.69
N GLY A 309 -7.31 0.66 29.38
CA GLY A 309 -8.02 -0.29 30.25
C GLY A 309 -8.99 -1.20 29.49
N GLY A 310 -10.17 -1.47 30.03
CA GLY A 310 -11.15 -2.39 29.43
C GLY A 310 -11.63 -1.99 28.04
N VAL A 311 -11.66 -0.71 27.70
CA VAL A 311 -12.04 -0.21 26.37
C VAL A 311 -10.96 -0.55 25.35
N GLY A 312 -9.70 -0.63 25.73
CA GLY A 312 -8.58 -0.93 24.86
C GLY A 312 -8.69 -2.28 24.14
N ARG A 313 -9.31 -3.27 24.78
CA ARG A 313 -9.62 -4.55 24.13
C ARG A 313 -10.53 -4.36 22.91
N ILE A 314 -11.61 -3.61 23.06
CA ILE A 314 -12.58 -3.37 21.98
C ILE A 314 -11.90 -2.59 20.86
N VAL A 315 -11.15 -1.54 21.21
CA VAL A 315 -10.39 -0.74 20.22
C VAL A 315 -9.37 -1.61 19.49
N GLY A 316 -8.66 -2.49 20.19
CA GLY A 316 -7.72 -3.44 19.60
C GLY A 316 -8.38 -4.41 18.62
N ILE A 317 -9.54 -5.00 18.98
CA ILE A 317 -10.32 -5.86 18.07
C ILE A 317 -10.68 -5.08 16.80
N VAL A 318 -11.28 -3.91 16.94
CA VAL A 318 -11.74 -3.09 15.81
C VAL A 318 -10.58 -2.64 14.94
N PHE A 319 -9.46 -2.22 15.55
CA PHE A 319 -8.26 -1.79 14.85
C PHE A 319 -7.63 -2.91 14.03
N PHE A 320 -7.36 -4.08 14.64
CA PHE A 320 -6.73 -5.19 13.93
C PHE A 320 -7.68 -5.84 12.90
N LEU A 321 -8.99 -5.76 13.11
CA LEU A 321 -9.98 -6.15 12.09
C LEU A 321 -9.91 -5.21 10.87
N ALA A 322 -9.91 -3.90 11.09
CA ALA A 322 -9.79 -2.91 10.01
C ALA A 322 -8.46 -3.08 9.26
N LEU A 323 -7.35 -3.22 9.98
CA LEU A 323 -6.04 -3.46 9.40
C LEU A 323 -5.99 -4.79 8.63
N GLY A 324 -6.66 -5.83 9.14
CA GLY A 324 -6.81 -7.13 8.48
C GLY A 324 -7.58 -7.04 7.16
N PHE A 325 -8.63 -6.24 7.11
CA PHE A 325 -9.37 -5.97 5.87
C PHE A 325 -8.52 -5.22 4.84
N ALA A 326 -7.79 -4.18 5.25
CA ALA A 326 -6.87 -3.44 4.39
C ALA A 326 -5.76 -4.34 3.85
N ALA A 327 -5.15 -5.16 4.69
CA ALA A 327 -4.13 -6.12 4.28
C ALA A 327 -4.67 -7.19 3.32
N LEU A 328 -5.88 -7.70 3.59
CA LEU A 328 -6.51 -8.74 2.78
C LEU A 328 -6.83 -8.26 1.37
N THR A 329 -7.45 -7.09 1.22
CA THR A 329 -7.81 -6.53 -0.10
C THR A 329 -6.58 -6.25 -0.94
N SER A 330 -5.50 -5.74 -0.36
CA SER A 330 -4.22 -5.52 -1.06
C SER A 330 -3.54 -6.85 -1.42
N CYS A 331 -3.48 -7.83 -0.51
CA CYS A 331 -2.90 -9.15 -0.78
C CYS A 331 -3.65 -9.91 -1.89
N VAL A 332 -4.99 -9.80 -1.91
CA VAL A 332 -5.84 -10.33 -2.99
C VAL A 332 -5.48 -9.69 -4.33
N SER A 333 -5.24 -8.39 -4.38
CA SER A 333 -4.87 -7.68 -5.61
C SER A 333 -3.49 -8.11 -6.14
N VAL A 334 -2.51 -8.28 -5.24
CA VAL A 334 -1.18 -8.81 -5.58
C VAL A 334 -1.28 -10.22 -6.14
N MET A 335 -2.01 -11.11 -5.43
CA MET A 335 -2.19 -12.50 -5.86
C MET A 335 -2.98 -12.61 -7.17
N GLU A 336 -4.02 -11.79 -7.37
CA GLU A 336 -4.78 -11.74 -8.63
C GLU A 336 -3.88 -11.35 -9.79
N THR A 337 -3.01 -10.34 -9.60
CA THR A 337 -2.08 -9.89 -10.62
C THR A 337 -1.15 -11.03 -11.05
N LEU A 338 -0.64 -11.82 -10.10
CA LEU A 338 0.18 -13.00 -10.41
C LEU A 338 -0.61 -14.06 -11.17
N VAL A 339 -1.79 -14.43 -10.66
CA VAL A 339 -2.65 -15.44 -11.28
C VAL A 339 -3.02 -15.05 -12.70
N ALA A 340 -3.43 -13.81 -12.92
CA ALA A 340 -3.83 -13.30 -14.24
C ALA A 340 -2.66 -13.33 -15.25
N ASN A 341 -1.48 -12.87 -14.85
CA ASN A 341 -0.29 -12.95 -15.70
C ASN A 341 0.15 -14.40 -15.98
N CYS A 342 0.10 -15.29 -14.96
CA CYS A 342 0.40 -16.71 -15.14
C CYS A 342 -0.61 -17.40 -16.08
N MET A 343 -1.88 -17.03 -16.05
CA MET A 343 -2.89 -17.53 -17.00
C MET A 343 -2.53 -17.18 -18.45
N GLU A 344 -2.02 -15.96 -18.69
CA GLU A 344 -1.56 -15.53 -20.01
C GLU A 344 -0.27 -16.25 -20.47
N ILE A 345 0.68 -16.50 -19.53
CA ILE A 345 1.95 -17.17 -19.82
C ILE A 345 1.75 -18.65 -20.15
N PHE A 346 1.05 -19.35 -19.24
CA PHE A 346 0.94 -20.81 -19.29
C PHE A 346 -0.29 -21.32 -20.04
N HIS A 347 -1.20 -20.41 -20.44
CA HIS A 347 -2.47 -20.76 -21.12
C HIS A 347 -3.30 -21.80 -20.34
N LYS A 348 -3.24 -21.73 -19.01
CA LYS A 348 -3.92 -22.65 -18.09
C LYS A 348 -5.14 -22.00 -17.42
N SER A 349 -5.97 -22.84 -16.82
CA SER A 349 -7.16 -22.36 -16.12
C SER A 349 -6.80 -21.56 -14.85
N ARG A 350 -7.72 -20.67 -14.43
CA ARG A 350 -7.60 -19.94 -13.16
C ARG A 350 -7.34 -20.87 -11.97
N LYS A 351 -8.03 -22.01 -11.94
CA LYS A 351 -7.88 -22.99 -10.85
C LYS A 351 -6.44 -23.51 -10.74
N GLU A 352 -5.83 -23.88 -11.86
CA GLU A 352 -4.45 -24.37 -11.90
C GLU A 352 -3.47 -23.28 -11.52
N MET A 353 -3.68 -22.05 -12.01
CA MET A 353 -2.79 -20.94 -11.71
C MET A 353 -2.92 -20.44 -10.26
N CYS A 354 -4.13 -20.43 -9.69
CA CYS A 354 -4.31 -20.18 -8.26
C CYS A 354 -3.57 -21.22 -7.38
N ALA A 355 -3.61 -22.49 -7.77
CA ALA A 355 -2.88 -23.53 -7.05
C ALA A 355 -1.36 -23.31 -7.17
N MET A 356 -0.85 -23.04 -8.37
CA MET A 356 0.58 -22.80 -8.61
C MET A 356 1.08 -21.56 -7.85
N VAL A 357 0.38 -20.42 -7.95
CA VAL A 357 0.75 -19.20 -7.23
C VAL A 357 0.57 -19.40 -5.72
N GLY A 358 -0.44 -20.14 -5.28
CA GLY A 358 -0.64 -20.50 -3.89
C GLY A 358 0.52 -21.32 -3.31
N VAL A 359 1.00 -22.31 -4.04
CA VAL A 359 2.18 -23.12 -3.63
C VAL A 359 3.44 -22.26 -3.62
N TYR A 360 3.65 -21.44 -4.64
CA TYR A 360 4.76 -20.47 -4.67
C TYR A 360 4.75 -19.56 -3.44
N SER A 361 3.60 -18.94 -3.18
CA SER A 361 3.43 -18.02 -2.03
C SER A 361 3.63 -18.74 -0.70
N LEU A 362 3.13 -19.96 -0.57
CA LEU A 362 3.30 -20.80 0.62
C LEU A 362 4.77 -21.06 0.92
N VAL A 363 5.50 -21.59 -0.07
CA VAL A 363 6.92 -21.96 0.09
C VAL A 363 7.76 -20.70 0.42
N THR A 364 7.57 -19.62 -0.35
CA THR A 364 8.35 -18.41 -0.14
C THR A 364 8.00 -17.70 1.18
N ALA A 365 6.74 -17.65 1.58
CA ALA A 365 6.34 -17.07 2.86
C ALA A 365 6.85 -17.87 4.07
N ILE A 366 6.92 -19.22 3.97
CA ILE A 366 7.59 -20.04 5.00
C ILE A 366 9.06 -19.66 5.11
N LEU A 367 9.78 -19.48 3.99
CA LEU A 367 11.18 -19.04 4.02
C LEU A 367 11.33 -17.67 4.69
N ILE A 368 10.41 -16.73 4.42
CA ILE A 368 10.39 -15.41 5.10
C ILE A 368 10.18 -15.58 6.61
N CYS A 369 9.22 -16.41 7.05
CA CYS A 369 9.01 -16.69 8.47
C CYS A 369 10.27 -17.28 9.13
N LEU A 370 10.94 -18.20 8.46
CA LEU A 370 12.18 -18.82 8.94
C LEU A 370 13.36 -17.84 8.93
N GLY A 371 13.29 -16.78 8.13
CA GLY A 371 14.30 -15.69 8.10
C GLY A 371 14.44 -14.94 9.43
N TYR A 372 13.48 -15.05 10.36
CA TYR A 372 13.55 -14.46 11.69
C TYR A 372 14.14 -15.41 12.75
N ASN A 373 14.42 -16.67 12.40
CA ASN A 373 14.92 -17.68 13.33
C ASN A 373 15.98 -18.60 12.69
N VAL A 374 15.58 -19.72 12.09
CA VAL A 374 16.51 -20.76 11.56
C VAL A 374 17.39 -20.23 10.42
N LEU A 375 16.83 -19.37 9.56
CA LEU A 375 17.51 -18.76 8.40
C LEU A 375 17.86 -17.30 8.67
N TYR A 376 18.06 -16.93 9.94
CA TYR A 376 18.37 -15.55 10.32
C TYR A 376 19.70 -15.11 9.72
N PHE A 377 19.69 -13.94 9.10
CA PHE A 377 20.88 -13.20 8.68
C PHE A 377 20.62 -11.70 8.69
N GLU A 378 21.65 -10.91 8.72
CA GLU A 378 21.60 -9.47 8.56
C GLU A 378 22.48 -9.05 7.39
N LEU A 379 21.89 -8.27 6.48
CA LEU A 379 22.57 -7.74 5.30
C LEU A 379 22.51 -6.20 5.33
N PRO A 380 23.66 -5.50 5.28
CA PRO A 380 23.64 -4.05 5.10
C PRO A 380 23.19 -3.71 3.69
N LEU A 381 22.15 -2.91 3.57
CA LEU A 381 21.63 -2.43 2.28
C LEU A 381 22.32 -1.11 1.86
N PRO A 382 22.35 -0.79 0.55
CA PRO A 382 22.96 0.43 0.05
C PRO A 382 22.34 1.73 0.61
N ASN A 383 21.08 1.68 1.03
CA ASN A 383 20.40 2.81 1.68
C ASN A 383 20.79 3.02 3.16
N GLY A 384 21.69 2.19 3.69
CA GLY A 384 22.22 2.28 5.06
C GLY A 384 21.41 1.52 6.10
N SER A 385 20.31 0.84 5.73
CA SER A 385 19.56 -0.01 6.66
C SER A 385 20.18 -1.41 6.77
N THR A 386 19.98 -2.05 7.93
CA THR A 386 20.28 -3.47 8.11
C THR A 386 19.00 -4.26 7.85
N ALA A 387 19.07 -5.27 7.00
CA ALA A 387 17.92 -5.97 6.46
C ALA A 387 17.97 -7.47 6.74
N GLN A 388 16.86 -8.04 7.11
CA GLN A 388 16.56 -9.46 7.11
C GLN A 388 15.89 -9.87 5.79
N LEU A 389 15.53 -11.13 5.63
CA LEU A 389 15.03 -11.64 4.35
C LEU A 389 13.77 -10.90 3.85
N LEU A 390 12.83 -10.56 4.76
CA LEU A 390 11.66 -9.74 4.42
C LEU A 390 12.07 -8.37 3.89
N ASP A 391 12.96 -7.70 4.61
CA ASP A 391 13.39 -6.34 4.28
C ASP A 391 14.15 -6.30 2.96
N VAL A 392 14.91 -7.36 2.64
CA VAL A 392 15.60 -7.51 1.33
C VAL A 392 14.57 -7.60 0.20
N MET A 393 13.51 -8.41 0.35
CA MET A 393 12.45 -8.52 -0.66
C MET A 393 11.69 -7.20 -0.84
N ASP A 394 11.40 -6.52 0.26
CA ASP A 394 10.76 -5.20 0.27
C ASP A 394 11.66 -4.15 -0.41
N TYR A 395 12.95 -4.11 -0.08
CA TYR A 395 13.89 -3.19 -0.70
C TYR A 395 13.99 -3.39 -2.21
N ILE A 396 14.12 -4.63 -2.69
CA ILE A 396 14.21 -4.93 -4.12
C ILE A 396 12.91 -4.54 -4.84
N SER A 397 11.75 -4.85 -4.27
CA SER A 397 10.46 -4.55 -4.90
C SER A 397 10.12 -3.06 -4.82
N ASN A 398 10.15 -2.46 -3.64
CA ASN A 398 9.60 -1.12 -3.40
C ASN A 398 10.63 0.00 -3.57
N SER A 399 11.88 -0.20 -3.14
CA SER A 399 12.91 0.84 -3.21
C SER A 399 13.66 0.84 -4.55
N PHE A 400 13.77 -0.31 -5.21
CA PHE A 400 14.51 -0.44 -6.47
C PHE A 400 13.57 -0.57 -7.69
N LEU A 401 12.78 -1.66 -7.78
CA LEU A 401 12.03 -1.97 -9.00
C LEU A 401 10.91 -0.98 -9.29
N MET A 402 10.07 -0.67 -8.29
CA MET A 402 8.90 0.17 -8.54
C MET A 402 9.26 1.58 -9.02
N PRO A 403 10.17 2.34 -8.38
CA PRO A 403 10.59 3.66 -8.88
C PRO A 403 11.25 3.58 -10.26
N PHE A 404 12.03 2.52 -10.51
CA PHE A 404 12.67 2.29 -11.81
C PHE A 404 11.66 2.01 -12.92
N ILE A 405 10.67 1.16 -12.67
CA ILE A 405 9.58 0.86 -13.61
C ILE A 405 8.76 2.12 -13.90
N SER A 406 8.44 2.92 -12.87
CA SER A 406 7.69 4.15 -13.03
C SER A 406 8.45 5.19 -13.87
N LEU A 407 9.77 5.31 -13.63
CA LEU A 407 10.65 6.13 -14.46
C LEU A 407 10.57 5.71 -15.93
N LEU A 408 10.75 4.42 -16.20
CA LEU A 408 10.73 3.89 -17.56
C LEU A 408 9.34 4.00 -18.21
N THR A 409 8.27 3.76 -17.47
CA THR A 409 6.88 3.95 -17.93
C THR A 409 6.62 5.40 -18.29
N SER A 410 7.12 6.35 -17.49
CA SER A 410 6.97 7.78 -17.78
C SER A 410 7.74 8.20 -19.04
N ILE A 411 8.92 7.64 -19.29
CA ILE A 411 9.65 7.85 -20.53
C ILE A 411 8.91 7.25 -21.73
N LEU A 412 8.40 6.02 -21.59
CA LEU A 412 7.64 5.35 -22.65
C LEU A 412 6.39 6.15 -23.04
N ILE A 413 5.56 6.52 -22.06
CA ILE A 413 4.30 7.23 -22.32
C ILE A 413 4.54 8.72 -22.62
N GLY A 414 5.48 9.36 -21.94
CA GLY A 414 5.74 10.79 -22.11
C GLY A 414 6.42 11.15 -23.43
N TRP A 415 7.35 10.31 -23.91
CA TRP A 415 8.26 10.65 -25.03
C TRP A 415 8.20 9.68 -26.22
N VAL A 416 8.00 8.38 -25.99
CA VAL A 416 8.02 7.39 -27.09
C VAL A 416 6.64 7.28 -27.74
N ILE A 417 5.59 7.10 -26.96
CA ILE A 417 4.21 6.93 -27.45
C ILE A 417 3.49 8.26 -27.51
N GLY A 418 3.71 9.12 -26.53
CA GLY A 418 3.07 10.42 -26.33
C GLY A 418 1.86 10.34 -25.38
N PRO A 419 1.69 11.35 -24.48
CA PRO A 419 0.61 11.40 -23.50
C PRO A 419 -0.79 11.36 -24.10
N LYS A 420 -0.92 11.81 -25.36
CA LYS A 420 -2.19 11.80 -26.11
C LYS A 420 -2.79 10.39 -26.15
N TRP A 421 -1.96 9.35 -26.21
CA TRP A 421 -2.42 7.96 -26.23
C TRP A 421 -3.28 7.61 -24.99
N VAL A 422 -2.89 8.08 -23.82
CA VAL A 422 -3.67 7.89 -22.58
C VAL A 422 -4.87 8.83 -22.55
N ILE A 423 -4.71 10.07 -22.97
CA ILE A 423 -5.80 11.06 -23.03
C ILE A 423 -6.94 10.58 -23.91
N ASP A 424 -6.62 10.09 -25.13
CA ASP A 424 -7.60 9.52 -26.08
C ASP A 424 -8.35 8.32 -25.46
N GLU A 425 -7.69 7.53 -24.59
CA GLU A 425 -8.34 6.42 -23.90
C GLU A 425 -9.26 6.90 -22.78
N VAL A 426 -8.88 7.95 -22.04
CA VAL A 426 -9.72 8.53 -20.99
C VAL A 426 -10.97 9.20 -21.58
N GLU A 427 -10.83 9.86 -22.74
CA GLU A 427 -11.90 10.59 -23.43
C GLU A 427 -12.71 9.71 -24.43
N LYS A 428 -12.49 8.40 -24.43
CA LYS A 428 -12.97 7.46 -25.45
C LYS A 428 -14.48 7.49 -25.69
N ASN A 429 -15.29 7.75 -24.67
CA ASN A 429 -16.76 7.76 -24.79
C ASN A 429 -17.32 9.20 -24.78
N GLY A 430 -16.48 10.22 -25.00
CA GLY A 430 -16.87 11.62 -24.97
C GLY A 430 -16.74 12.28 -23.61
N GLU A 431 -16.10 11.62 -22.66
CA GLU A 431 -15.78 12.22 -21.37
C GLU A 431 -14.77 13.37 -21.53
N HIS A 432 -14.89 14.38 -20.71
CA HIS A 432 -13.95 15.51 -20.69
C HIS A 432 -12.83 15.26 -19.65
N PHE A 433 -11.59 15.17 -20.13
CA PHE A 433 -10.43 15.07 -19.25
C PHE A 433 -9.89 16.46 -18.87
N GLY A 434 -10.52 17.13 -17.91
CA GLY A 434 -10.16 18.50 -17.51
C GLY A 434 -8.70 18.69 -17.10
N ARG A 435 -8.01 17.62 -16.64
CA ARG A 435 -6.59 17.63 -16.25
C ARG A 435 -5.62 17.20 -17.37
N ALA A 436 -6.06 17.09 -18.64
CA ALA A 436 -5.24 16.58 -19.76
C ALA A 436 -3.92 17.36 -19.98
N LYS A 437 -3.96 18.69 -19.85
CA LYS A 437 -2.74 19.54 -19.96
C LYS A 437 -1.78 19.25 -18.81
N LEU A 438 -2.28 19.18 -17.56
CA LEU A 438 -1.49 18.84 -16.38
C LEU A 438 -0.90 17.45 -16.53
N TYR A 439 -1.69 16.45 -16.93
CA TYR A 439 -1.25 15.09 -17.21
C TYR A 439 -0.06 15.07 -18.18
N SER A 440 -0.17 15.80 -19.29
CA SER A 440 0.89 15.85 -20.31
C SER A 440 2.19 16.45 -19.79
N VAL A 441 2.11 17.52 -19.00
CA VAL A 441 3.29 18.16 -18.39
C VAL A 441 3.91 17.23 -17.34
N MET A 442 3.08 16.68 -16.46
CA MET A 442 3.52 15.75 -15.43
C MET A 442 4.24 14.54 -16.04
N MET A 443 3.62 13.88 -17.03
CA MET A 443 4.14 12.66 -17.61
C MET A 443 5.41 12.86 -18.43
N ARG A 444 5.57 14.04 -19.08
CA ARG A 444 6.77 14.35 -19.87
C ARG A 444 7.95 14.84 -19.04
N TYR A 445 7.71 15.65 -18.04
CA TYR A 445 8.77 16.42 -17.39
C TYR A 445 8.90 16.12 -15.90
N VAL A 446 7.79 16.17 -15.14
CA VAL A 446 7.84 16.09 -13.69
C VAL A 446 8.07 14.66 -13.22
N VAL A 447 7.24 13.72 -13.68
CA VAL A 447 7.31 12.32 -13.24
C VAL A 447 8.68 11.68 -13.52
N PRO A 448 9.30 11.81 -14.73
CA PRO A 448 10.62 11.22 -14.97
C PRO A 448 11.70 11.77 -14.03
N VAL A 449 11.73 13.08 -13.79
CA VAL A 449 12.73 13.71 -12.90
C VAL A 449 12.54 13.25 -11.47
N VAL A 450 11.31 13.28 -11.00
CA VAL A 450 10.95 12.89 -9.65
C VAL A 450 11.24 11.40 -9.40
N MET A 451 10.86 10.53 -10.34
CA MET A 451 11.12 9.09 -10.23
C MET A 451 12.61 8.77 -10.27
N LEU A 452 13.41 9.53 -11.02
CA LEU A 452 14.87 9.39 -11.00
C LEU A 452 15.44 9.77 -9.63
N ILE A 453 15.00 10.89 -9.05
CA ILE A 453 15.43 11.31 -7.71
C ILE A 453 15.01 10.29 -6.67
N LEU A 454 13.75 9.85 -6.70
CA LEU A 454 13.23 8.84 -5.78
C LEU A 454 13.99 7.52 -5.91
N PHE A 455 14.28 7.08 -7.12
CA PHE A 455 15.09 5.88 -7.37
C PHE A 455 16.49 6.00 -6.75
N LEU A 456 17.19 7.09 -7.01
CA LEU A 456 18.54 7.31 -6.48
C LEU A 456 18.57 7.41 -4.95
N THR A 457 17.57 8.07 -4.36
CA THR A 457 17.50 8.24 -2.90
C THR A 457 17.07 6.97 -2.18
N SER A 458 16.01 6.29 -2.65
CA SER A 458 15.47 5.08 -2.01
C SER A 458 16.43 3.89 -2.10
N THR A 459 17.19 3.80 -3.19
CA THR A 459 18.22 2.77 -3.34
C THR A 459 19.50 3.07 -2.59
N GLY A 460 19.72 4.31 -2.12
CA GLY A 460 20.99 4.74 -1.53
C GLY A 460 22.07 5.09 -2.55
N PHE A 461 21.82 4.98 -3.85
CA PHE A 461 22.78 5.34 -4.90
C PHE A 461 23.11 6.82 -4.89
N TRP A 462 22.23 7.67 -4.39
CA TRP A 462 22.50 9.10 -4.16
C TRP A 462 23.75 9.29 -3.29
N ASN A 463 23.88 8.55 -2.20
CA ASN A 463 25.02 8.63 -1.29
C ASN A 463 26.32 8.10 -1.89
N LEU A 464 26.22 7.18 -2.87
CA LEU A 464 27.39 6.67 -3.59
C LEU A 464 27.88 7.66 -4.66
N LEU A 465 26.98 8.39 -5.30
CA LEU A 465 27.29 9.35 -6.36
C LEU A 465 27.79 10.71 -5.81
N PHE A 466 27.29 11.11 -4.65
CA PHE A 466 27.53 12.44 -4.06
C PHE A 466 28.25 12.36 -2.68
N ARG A 467 28.95 11.26 -2.40
CA ARG A 467 29.89 11.20 -1.27
C ARG A 467 31.05 12.15 -1.56
N HIS A 468 30.99 13.33 -0.95
CA HIS A 468 32.14 14.19 -0.70
C HIS A 468 32.48 14.19 0.78
#